data_cd66f731e227246b78e272041813d0ed
#
_entry.id   cd66f731e227246b78e272041813d0ed
#
_cell.length_a   1.000
_cell.length_b   1.000
_cell.length_c   1.000
_cell.angle_alpha   90.00
_cell.angle_beta   90.00
_cell.angle_gamma   90.00
#
_symmetry.space_group_name_H-M   'P 1'
#
loop_
_entity.id
_entity.type
_entity.pdbx_description
1 polymer ?
#
loop_
_entity_poly.entity_id
_entity_poly.type
_entity_poly.pdbx_seq_one_letter_code
_entity_poly.pdbx_strand_id
1 'polypeptide(L)'
;VSAMGSGGTIAAGDRLKEVFPEHRIIGLEPIQCPTLFNNGYGDHDIQGIGDKHVTWIHNVMNMDCLMCIDDMESKLGLQLLTDPVGMEYLAGRAGIAEETVREMATLFGISGVCNVLGAIKTARYYRMSSNDNIVTVLTDTIDRYHSVMSALDDRFGKMDPCKAQSRLAGIFHSAKLDYIQEGTVNNRDRWFNLKYYTWVEQQGKTVAELNVQKSQSWWAEERSSIQDVDNRLSEARKRS
;
A
#
# COMPACT_ATOMS: atom_id res chain seq x y z
N VAL A 1 2.08 5.40 5.11
CA VAL A 1 2.22 4.02 4.61
C VAL A 1 1.20 3.83 3.51
N SER A 2 1.60 3.35 2.34
CA SER A 2 0.70 3.15 1.20
C SER A 2 1.15 2.02 0.30
N ALA A 3 0.23 1.12 0.00
CA ALA A 3 0.39 0.17 -1.09
C ALA A 3 0.44 0.90 -2.44
N MET A 4 1.30 0.43 -3.32
CA MET A 4 1.63 1.10 -4.58
C MET A 4 1.03 0.34 -5.77
N GLY A 5 0.36 1.08 -6.63
CA GLY A 5 -0.01 0.70 -7.97
C GLY A 5 0.43 1.82 -8.90
N SER A 6 -0.50 2.64 -9.38
CA SER A 6 -0.19 3.79 -10.25
C SER A 6 0.75 4.84 -9.62
N GLY A 7 0.93 4.85 -8.30
CA GLY A 7 1.73 5.84 -7.57
C GLY A 7 0.92 7.04 -7.07
N GLY A 8 -0.36 7.13 -7.40
CA GLY A 8 -1.21 8.29 -7.05
C GLY A 8 -1.37 8.46 -5.54
N THR A 9 -1.69 7.39 -4.82
CA THR A 9 -1.92 7.46 -3.36
C THR A 9 -0.64 7.80 -2.59
N ILE A 10 0.49 7.15 -2.95
CA ILE A 10 1.77 7.40 -2.26
C ILE A 10 2.30 8.80 -2.51
N ALA A 11 1.93 9.45 -3.62
CA ALA A 11 2.30 10.82 -3.94
C ALA A 11 1.76 11.85 -2.91
N ALA A 12 0.71 11.52 -2.16
CA ALA A 12 0.27 12.33 -1.03
C ALA A 12 1.37 12.48 0.04
N GLY A 13 2.26 11.49 0.18
CA GLY A 13 3.41 11.57 1.06
C GLY A 13 4.38 12.70 0.70
N ASP A 14 4.56 12.98 -0.59
CA ASP A 14 5.40 14.09 -1.05
C ASP A 14 4.89 15.42 -0.50
N ARG A 15 3.57 15.63 -0.58
CA ARG A 15 2.96 16.85 -0.04
C ARG A 15 3.04 16.92 1.48
N LEU A 16 2.88 15.80 2.16
CA LEU A 16 3.04 15.74 3.62
C LEU A 16 4.48 16.07 4.03
N LYS A 17 5.48 15.62 3.28
CA LYS A 17 6.89 15.94 3.55
C LYS A 17 7.22 17.42 3.36
N GLU A 18 6.56 18.12 2.46
CA GLU A 18 6.71 19.57 2.30
C GLU A 18 6.22 20.35 3.53
N VAL A 19 5.15 19.87 4.17
CA VAL A 19 4.56 20.50 5.37
C VAL A 19 5.24 20.02 6.64
N PHE A 20 5.59 18.74 6.67
CA PHE A 20 6.22 18.05 7.81
C PHE A 20 7.50 17.35 7.33
N PRO A 21 8.67 18.04 7.36
CA PRO A 21 9.92 17.50 6.80
C PRO A 21 10.38 16.17 7.42
N GLU A 22 10.01 15.91 8.68
CA GLU A 22 10.30 14.65 9.38
C GLU A 22 9.38 13.49 8.99
N HIS A 23 8.36 13.76 8.16
CA HIS A 23 7.45 12.72 7.68
C HIS A 23 8.18 11.67 6.87
N ARG A 24 7.86 10.39 7.11
CA ARG A 24 8.43 9.26 6.37
C ARG A 24 7.41 8.67 5.42
N ILE A 25 7.85 8.38 4.21
CA ILE A 25 7.05 7.76 3.15
C ILE A 25 7.44 6.29 3.05
N ILE A 26 6.50 5.40 3.35
CA ILE A 26 6.69 3.95 3.30
C ILE A 26 5.83 3.38 2.17
N GLY A 27 6.48 2.86 1.14
CA GLY A 27 5.82 2.16 0.05
C GLY A 27 5.62 0.68 0.36
N LEU A 28 4.49 0.11 -0.07
CA LEU A 28 4.22 -1.31 0.05
C LEU A 28 4.04 -1.95 -1.32
N GLU A 29 4.59 -3.15 -1.48
CA GLU A 29 4.41 -4.02 -2.65
C GLU A 29 3.94 -5.41 -2.23
N PRO A 30 3.27 -6.18 -3.11
CA PRO A 30 3.07 -7.61 -2.88
C PRO A 30 4.40 -8.37 -2.92
N ILE A 31 4.62 -9.32 -2.02
CA ILE A 31 5.77 -10.23 -2.10
C ILE A 31 5.78 -10.99 -3.43
N GLN A 32 4.59 -11.30 -3.96
CA GLN A 32 4.39 -12.02 -5.20
C GLN A 32 4.70 -11.19 -6.46
N CYS A 33 4.71 -9.84 -6.33
CA CYS A 33 5.09 -8.91 -7.41
C CYS A 33 6.02 -7.82 -6.88
N PRO A 34 7.28 -8.16 -6.52
CA PRO A 34 8.22 -7.27 -5.85
C PRO A 34 9.00 -6.41 -6.85
N THR A 35 8.32 -5.56 -7.59
CA THR A 35 8.87 -4.78 -8.71
C THR A 35 10.05 -3.91 -8.30
N LEU A 36 9.87 -3.07 -7.28
CA LEU A 36 10.95 -2.22 -6.76
C LEU A 36 11.93 -3.01 -5.88
N PHE A 37 11.41 -3.94 -5.10
CA PHE A 37 12.20 -4.66 -4.10
C PHE A 37 13.25 -5.58 -4.76
N ASN A 38 12.83 -6.38 -5.75
CA ASN A 38 13.68 -7.41 -6.39
C ASN A 38 13.80 -7.29 -7.91
N ASN A 39 13.35 -6.21 -8.53
CA ASN A 39 13.19 -6.11 -9.99
C ASN A 39 12.33 -7.27 -10.53
N GLY A 40 11.40 -7.76 -9.73
CA GLY A 40 10.59 -8.90 -10.01
C GLY A 40 9.21 -8.53 -10.54
N TYR A 41 8.57 -9.50 -11.13
CA TYR A 41 7.14 -9.43 -11.45
C TYR A 41 6.51 -10.78 -11.13
N GLY A 42 5.21 -10.79 -10.97
CA GLY A 42 4.46 -12.01 -10.75
C GLY A 42 2.97 -11.74 -10.65
N ASP A 43 2.20 -12.80 -10.63
CA ASP A 43 0.78 -12.71 -10.38
C ASP A 43 0.57 -12.56 -8.87
N HIS A 44 0.06 -11.41 -8.47
CA HIS A 44 -0.33 -11.12 -7.11
C HIS A 44 -1.84 -10.99 -7.00
N ASP A 45 -2.34 -11.11 -5.79
CA ASP A 45 -3.77 -11.17 -5.53
C ASP A 45 -4.24 -10.13 -4.49
N ILE A 46 -3.42 -9.13 -4.21
CA ILE A 46 -3.86 -7.92 -3.52
C ILE A 46 -4.44 -6.99 -4.60
N GLN A 47 -5.73 -7.12 -4.85
CA GLN A 47 -6.40 -6.40 -5.92
C GLN A 47 -6.33 -4.88 -5.69
N GLY A 48 -6.11 -4.14 -6.76
CA GLY A 48 -6.03 -2.68 -6.73
C GLY A 48 -4.65 -2.08 -6.43
N ILE A 49 -3.64 -2.91 -6.19
CA ILE A 49 -2.24 -2.49 -6.05
C ILE A 49 -1.33 -3.36 -6.91
N GLY A 50 -0.03 -3.07 -6.86
CA GLY A 50 0.98 -3.84 -7.60
C GLY A 50 1.01 -3.46 -9.08
N ASP A 51 2.21 -3.23 -9.58
CA ASP A 51 2.44 -2.91 -10.98
C ASP A 51 3.73 -3.58 -11.42
N LYS A 52 3.76 -4.09 -12.65
CA LYS A 52 4.94 -4.79 -13.22
C LYS A 52 6.02 -3.82 -13.71
N HIS A 53 5.82 -2.54 -13.50
CA HIS A 53 6.77 -1.48 -13.81
C HIS A 53 6.62 -0.30 -12.83
N VAL A 54 7.63 0.53 -12.75
CA VAL A 54 7.58 1.76 -11.95
C VAL A 54 6.89 2.85 -12.77
N THR A 55 5.76 3.34 -12.27
CA THR A 55 4.95 4.34 -12.99
C THR A 55 5.68 5.68 -13.12
N TRP A 56 5.36 6.45 -14.17
CA TRP A 56 6.00 7.74 -14.44
C TRP A 56 5.85 8.72 -13.27
N ILE A 57 4.64 8.77 -12.70
CA ILE A 57 4.29 9.73 -11.65
C ILE A 57 4.77 9.34 -10.24
N HIS A 58 5.43 8.19 -10.07
CA HIS A 58 5.90 7.75 -8.76
C HIS A 58 7.26 8.39 -8.43
N ASN A 59 7.30 9.24 -7.42
CA ASN A 59 8.52 9.86 -6.89
C ASN A 59 9.29 8.91 -5.97
N VAL A 60 9.91 7.88 -6.54
CA VAL A 60 10.65 6.87 -5.78
C VAL A 60 11.85 7.44 -5.02
N MET A 61 12.40 8.60 -5.48
CA MET A 61 13.53 9.25 -4.82
C MET A 61 13.16 9.85 -3.46
N ASN A 62 11.86 10.03 -3.17
CA ASN A 62 11.38 10.58 -1.92
C ASN A 62 10.92 9.53 -0.90
N MET A 63 10.88 8.24 -1.29
CA MET A 63 10.54 7.16 -0.37
C MET A 63 11.64 6.93 0.66
N ASP A 64 11.24 6.70 1.90
CA ASP A 64 12.16 6.43 3.01
C ASP A 64 12.32 4.94 3.28
N CYS A 65 11.32 4.14 2.93
CA CYS A 65 11.36 2.69 3.08
C CYS A 65 10.40 2.02 2.10
N LEU A 66 10.77 0.82 1.71
CA LEU A 66 9.96 -0.10 0.91
C LEU A 66 9.78 -1.40 1.70
N MET A 67 8.54 -1.87 1.82
CA MET A 67 8.21 -3.13 2.48
C MET A 67 7.31 -3.97 1.58
N CYS A 68 7.46 -5.32 1.64
CA CYS A 68 6.55 -6.20 0.94
C CYS A 68 5.57 -6.87 1.91
N ILE A 69 4.35 -7.11 1.44
CA ILE A 69 3.25 -7.76 2.17
C ILE A 69 2.76 -8.97 1.37
N ASP A 70 2.49 -10.05 2.06
CA ASP A 70 2.02 -11.29 1.44
C ASP A 70 0.53 -11.22 1.06
N ASP A 71 0.20 -11.69 -0.14
CA ASP A 71 -1.16 -11.75 -0.66
C ASP A 71 -2.09 -12.56 0.22
N MET A 72 -1.60 -13.70 0.68
CA MET A 72 -2.42 -14.62 1.48
C MET A 72 -2.67 -14.06 2.87
N GLU A 73 -1.67 -13.42 3.49
CA GLU A 73 -1.86 -12.73 4.77
C GLU A 73 -2.92 -11.63 4.65
N SER A 74 -2.91 -10.88 3.56
CA SER A 74 -3.91 -9.83 3.30
C SER A 74 -5.33 -10.39 3.14
N LYS A 75 -5.50 -11.48 2.36
CA LYS A 75 -6.80 -12.13 2.14
C LYS A 75 -7.33 -12.85 3.38
N LEU A 76 -6.47 -13.63 4.06
CA LEU A 76 -6.86 -14.34 5.29
C LEU A 76 -7.11 -13.37 6.44
N GLY A 77 -6.40 -12.25 6.47
CA GLY A 77 -6.67 -11.14 7.39
C GLY A 77 -8.05 -10.54 7.16
N LEU A 78 -8.40 -10.25 5.90
CA LEU A 78 -9.74 -9.75 5.56
C LEU A 78 -10.83 -10.75 5.95
N GLN A 79 -10.64 -12.04 5.66
CA GLN A 79 -11.60 -13.07 6.05
C GLN A 79 -11.79 -13.15 7.57
N LEU A 80 -10.72 -13.01 8.37
CA LEU A 80 -10.84 -12.96 9.83
C LEU A 80 -11.70 -11.78 10.29
N LEU A 81 -11.55 -10.60 9.67
CA LEU A 81 -12.25 -9.38 10.06
C LEU A 81 -13.74 -9.37 9.64
N THR A 82 -14.12 -10.16 8.62
CA THR A 82 -15.45 -10.08 7.97
C THR A 82 -16.29 -11.35 8.11
N ASP A 83 -15.68 -12.50 8.43
CA ASP A 83 -16.40 -13.75 8.67
C ASP A 83 -17.10 -13.71 10.05
N PRO A 84 -18.37 -14.15 10.16
CA PRO A 84 -19.10 -14.13 11.42
C PRO A 84 -18.38 -14.83 12.60
N VAL A 85 -17.74 -15.99 12.35
CA VAL A 85 -17.00 -16.73 13.38
C VAL A 85 -15.70 -15.99 13.73
N GLY A 86 -15.06 -15.37 12.75
CA GLY A 86 -13.90 -14.49 12.96
C GLY A 86 -14.26 -13.29 13.84
N MET A 87 -15.35 -12.61 13.54
CA MET A 87 -15.86 -11.47 14.29
C MET A 87 -16.23 -11.85 15.73
N GLU A 88 -16.94 -12.98 15.91
CA GLU A 88 -17.27 -13.52 17.25
C GLU A 88 -16.00 -13.80 18.06
N TYR A 89 -14.98 -14.39 17.43
CA TYR A 89 -13.69 -14.64 18.08
C TYR A 89 -13.01 -13.33 18.51
N LEU A 90 -12.97 -12.32 17.62
CA LEU A 90 -12.34 -11.02 17.90
C LEU A 90 -13.04 -10.30 19.08
N ALA A 91 -14.36 -10.33 19.12
CA ALA A 91 -15.11 -9.71 20.23
C ALA A 91 -15.00 -10.53 21.51
N GLY A 92 -15.28 -11.83 21.45
CA GLY A 92 -15.45 -12.66 22.64
C GLY A 92 -14.13 -13.16 23.24
N ARG A 93 -13.13 -13.47 22.42
CA ARG A 93 -11.86 -14.06 22.86
C ARG A 93 -10.67 -13.10 22.81
N ALA A 94 -10.61 -12.25 21.79
CA ALA A 94 -9.54 -11.24 21.70
C ALA A 94 -9.87 -9.97 22.49
N GLY A 95 -11.10 -9.81 22.97
CA GLY A 95 -11.52 -8.70 23.85
C GLY A 95 -11.65 -7.37 23.11
N ILE A 96 -11.86 -7.36 21.80
CA ILE A 96 -12.12 -6.15 21.02
C ILE A 96 -13.61 -5.79 21.18
N ALA A 97 -13.90 -4.51 21.42
CA ALA A 97 -15.29 -4.05 21.55
C ALA A 97 -16.12 -4.45 20.30
N GLU A 98 -17.32 -5.00 20.51
CA GLU A 98 -18.18 -5.47 19.40
C GLU A 98 -18.48 -4.40 18.35
N GLU A 99 -18.62 -3.13 18.79
CA GLU A 99 -18.83 -2.00 17.89
C GLU A 99 -17.63 -1.83 16.96
N THR A 100 -16.42 -1.87 17.50
CA THR A 100 -15.17 -1.79 16.74
C THR A 100 -15.05 -2.97 15.75
N VAL A 101 -15.39 -4.19 16.18
CA VAL A 101 -15.37 -5.36 15.27
C VAL A 101 -16.35 -5.17 14.11
N ARG A 102 -17.58 -4.71 14.40
CA ARG A 102 -18.58 -4.42 13.36
C ARG A 102 -18.12 -3.32 12.40
N GLU A 103 -17.52 -2.27 12.92
CA GLU A 103 -16.95 -1.18 12.12
C GLU A 103 -15.84 -1.72 11.21
N MET A 104 -14.88 -2.44 11.75
CA MET A 104 -13.78 -3.05 10.96
C MET A 104 -14.31 -3.92 9.83
N ALA A 105 -15.35 -4.70 10.05
CA ALA A 105 -15.94 -5.58 9.02
C ALA A 105 -16.48 -4.81 7.80
N THR A 106 -16.77 -3.54 7.93
CA THR A 106 -17.31 -2.70 6.84
C THR A 106 -16.28 -1.78 6.20
N LEU A 107 -15.11 -1.60 6.84
CA LEU A 107 -14.10 -0.63 6.39
C LEU A 107 -13.05 -1.22 5.45
N PHE A 108 -12.83 -2.53 5.48
CA PHE A 108 -11.68 -3.14 4.82
C PHE A 108 -12.03 -3.89 3.54
N GLY A 109 -11.19 -3.66 2.52
CA GLY A 109 -10.94 -4.57 1.42
C GLY A 109 -9.55 -5.19 1.54
N ILE A 110 -9.11 -5.95 0.55
CA ILE A 110 -7.81 -6.66 0.58
C ILE A 110 -6.65 -5.68 0.69
N SER A 111 -6.64 -4.62 -0.12
CA SER A 111 -5.57 -3.60 -0.08
C SER A 111 -5.59 -2.77 1.21
N GLY A 112 -6.77 -2.58 1.82
CA GLY A 112 -6.89 -1.96 3.15
C GLY A 112 -6.19 -2.80 4.23
N VAL A 113 -6.41 -4.11 4.23
CA VAL A 113 -5.69 -5.04 5.14
C VAL A 113 -4.18 -5.03 4.86
N CYS A 114 -3.77 -5.06 3.59
CA CYS A 114 -2.36 -4.90 3.21
C CYS A 114 -1.75 -3.63 3.83
N ASN A 115 -2.45 -2.50 3.72
CA ASN A 115 -2.01 -1.24 4.30
C ASN A 115 -1.88 -1.29 5.83
N VAL A 116 -2.82 -1.95 6.52
CA VAL A 116 -2.74 -2.15 7.98
C VAL A 116 -1.57 -3.04 8.36
N LEU A 117 -1.34 -4.14 7.63
CA LEU A 117 -0.17 -5.00 7.86
C LEU A 117 1.14 -4.23 7.65
N GLY A 118 1.21 -3.40 6.61
CA GLY A 118 2.31 -2.49 6.37
C GLY A 118 2.50 -1.47 7.50
N ALA A 119 1.40 -0.93 8.04
CA ALA A 119 1.44 -0.02 9.18
C ALA A 119 1.98 -0.71 10.46
N ILE A 120 1.53 -1.93 10.76
CA ILE A 120 2.03 -2.74 11.88
C ILE A 120 3.53 -3.02 11.70
N LYS A 121 3.94 -3.43 10.50
CA LYS A 121 5.34 -3.69 10.15
C LYS A 121 6.20 -2.44 10.31
N THR A 122 5.71 -1.29 9.86
CA THR A 122 6.35 0.02 10.01
C THR A 122 6.53 0.38 11.48
N ALA A 123 5.45 0.29 12.29
CA ALA A 123 5.50 0.60 13.71
C ALA A 123 6.54 -0.24 14.45
N ARG A 124 6.58 -1.53 14.16
CA ARG A 124 7.55 -2.46 14.78
C ARG A 124 8.98 -2.19 14.32
N TYR A 125 9.18 -1.96 13.03
CA TYR A 125 10.50 -1.72 12.45
C TYR A 125 11.14 -0.45 13.00
N TYR A 126 10.39 0.65 13.03
CA TYR A 126 10.85 1.93 13.56
C TYR A 126 10.69 2.06 15.08
N ARG A 127 10.20 1.00 15.77
CA ARG A 127 9.96 1.01 17.22
C ARG A 127 9.11 2.20 17.67
N MET A 128 8.04 2.47 16.90
CA MET A 128 7.15 3.58 17.16
C MET A 128 6.43 3.44 18.50
N SER A 129 6.15 4.57 19.13
CA SER A 129 5.49 4.70 20.42
C SER A 129 4.06 5.26 20.26
N SER A 130 3.36 5.44 21.37
CA SER A 130 2.05 6.09 21.39
C SER A 130 2.07 7.57 20.99
N ASN A 131 3.25 8.19 20.88
CA ASN A 131 3.40 9.57 20.43
C ASN A 131 3.59 9.69 18.91
N ASP A 132 3.72 8.57 18.22
CA ASP A 132 3.92 8.51 16.78
C ASP A 132 2.59 8.23 16.08
N ASN A 133 2.40 8.81 14.91
CA ASN A 133 1.21 8.60 14.09
C ASN A 133 1.57 7.89 12.78
N ILE A 134 0.74 6.92 12.39
CA ILE A 134 0.80 6.30 11.07
C ILE A 134 -0.49 6.64 10.34
N VAL A 135 -0.34 7.20 9.14
CA VAL A 135 -1.46 7.48 8.24
C VAL A 135 -1.42 6.49 7.10
N THR A 136 -2.57 5.89 6.80
CA THR A 136 -2.77 5.04 5.63
C THR A 136 -4.16 5.25 5.05
N VAL A 137 -4.43 4.65 3.88
CA VAL A 137 -5.71 4.80 3.17
C VAL A 137 -6.40 3.44 3.08
N LEU A 138 -7.68 3.40 3.47
CA LEU A 138 -8.58 2.28 3.21
C LEU A 138 -9.37 2.61 1.95
N THR A 139 -9.24 1.78 0.92
CA THR A 139 -9.66 2.14 -0.44
C THR A 139 -11.04 1.61 -0.81
N ASP A 140 -11.37 0.40 -0.41
CA ASP A 140 -12.61 -0.30 -0.71
C ASP A 140 -12.99 -1.26 0.43
N THR A 141 -14.09 -1.98 0.25
CA THR A 141 -14.71 -2.81 1.30
C THR A 141 -14.89 -4.25 0.83
N ILE A 142 -15.26 -5.11 1.76
CA ILE A 142 -15.53 -6.54 1.54
C ILE A 142 -16.53 -6.82 0.41
N ASP A 143 -17.43 -5.87 0.11
CA ASP A 143 -18.48 -6.05 -0.90
C ASP A 143 -17.96 -6.44 -2.29
N ARG A 144 -16.71 -6.16 -2.58
CA ARG A 144 -16.05 -6.51 -3.84
C ARG A 144 -15.43 -7.91 -3.85
N TYR A 145 -15.33 -8.58 -2.69
CA TYR A 145 -14.46 -9.74 -2.50
C TYR A 145 -15.18 -11.03 -2.09
N HIS A 146 -16.51 -11.12 -2.24
CA HIS A 146 -17.27 -12.32 -1.89
C HIS A 146 -16.77 -13.58 -2.60
N SER A 147 -16.40 -13.50 -3.87
CA SER A 147 -15.82 -14.61 -4.61
C SER A 147 -14.46 -15.05 -4.06
N VAL A 148 -13.64 -14.10 -3.62
CA VAL A 148 -12.34 -14.40 -2.98
C VAL A 148 -12.55 -15.11 -1.64
N MET A 149 -13.52 -14.65 -0.83
CA MET A 149 -13.85 -15.31 0.44
C MET A 149 -14.36 -16.74 0.22
N SER A 150 -15.23 -16.95 -0.78
CA SER A 150 -15.68 -18.30 -1.16
C SER A 150 -14.53 -19.20 -1.58
N ALA A 151 -13.61 -18.70 -2.40
CA ALA A 151 -12.43 -19.46 -2.82
C ALA A 151 -11.49 -19.81 -1.64
N LEU A 152 -11.41 -18.96 -0.61
CA LEU A 152 -10.68 -19.28 0.61
C LEU A 152 -11.37 -20.38 1.41
N ASP A 153 -12.70 -20.38 1.49
CA ASP A 153 -13.47 -21.45 2.13
C ASP A 153 -13.29 -22.78 1.39
N ASP A 154 -13.33 -22.77 0.07
CA ASP A 154 -13.10 -23.97 -0.74
C ASP A 154 -11.69 -24.54 -0.54
N ARG A 155 -10.70 -23.67 -0.43
CA ARG A 155 -9.30 -24.09 -0.30
C ARG A 155 -8.92 -24.52 1.13
N PHE A 156 -9.39 -23.81 2.15
CA PHE A 156 -8.95 -23.99 3.54
C PHE A 156 -10.06 -24.49 4.46
N GLY A 157 -11.27 -24.68 3.95
CA GLY A 157 -12.47 -24.93 4.73
C GLY A 157 -12.97 -23.67 5.46
N LYS A 158 -14.25 -23.70 5.83
CA LYS A 158 -14.90 -22.58 6.53
C LYS A 158 -14.14 -22.15 7.78
N MET A 159 -14.34 -20.89 8.17
CA MET A 159 -13.82 -20.34 9.40
C MET A 159 -14.28 -21.14 10.62
N ASP A 160 -13.39 -21.34 11.55
CA ASP A 160 -13.66 -21.90 12.88
C ASP A 160 -12.80 -21.13 13.93
N PRO A 161 -13.09 -21.27 15.23
CA PRO A 161 -12.36 -20.53 16.27
C PRO A 161 -10.86 -20.79 16.31
N CYS A 162 -10.40 -21.99 15.93
CA CYS A 162 -8.97 -22.30 15.88
C CYS A 162 -8.28 -21.56 14.73
N LYS A 163 -8.93 -21.50 13.55
CA LYS A 163 -8.44 -20.72 12.41
C LYS A 163 -8.44 -19.23 12.73
N ALA A 164 -9.49 -18.71 13.38
CA ALA A 164 -9.56 -17.32 13.80
C ALA A 164 -8.40 -16.96 14.74
N GLN A 165 -8.15 -17.80 15.74
CA GLN A 165 -7.00 -17.64 16.65
C GLN A 165 -5.67 -17.65 15.91
N SER A 166 -5.46 -18.63 15.06
CA SER A 166 -4.22 -18.82 14.31
C SER A 166 -3.96 -17.61 13.39
N ARG A 167 -5.00 -17.09 12.72
CA ARG A 167 -4.88 -15.94 11.83
C ARG A 167 -4.58 -14.66 12.61
N LEU A 168 -5.27 -14.40 13.72
CA LEU A 168 -4.99 -13.23 14.57
C LEU A 168 -3.54 -13.27 15.06
N ALA A 169 -3.11 -14.40 15.59
CA ALA A 169 -1.76 -14.57 16.12
C ALA A 169 -0.69 -14.50 15.00
N GLY A 170 -0.88 -15.24 13.92
CA GLY A 170 0.13 -15.38 12.86
C GLY A 170 0.24 -14.17 11.95
N ILE A 171 -0.88 -13.52 11.61
CA ILE A 171 -0.91 -12.42 10.64
C ILE A 171 -0.69 -11.08 11.33
N PHE A 172 -1.47 -10.78 12.37
CA PHE A 172 -1.45 -9.44 13.00
C PHE A 172 -0.45 -9.34 14.16
N HIS A 173 -0.45 -10.31 15.09
CA HIS A 173 0.42 -10.24 16.26
C HIS A 173 1.86 -10.65 15.97
N SER A 174 2.09 -11.52 14.98
CA SER A 174 3.42 -12.00 14.62
C SER A 174 3.94 -11.42 13.29
N ALA A 175 3.44 -10.24 12.88
CA ALA A 175 3.87 -9.60 11.64
C ALA A 175 5.41 -9.58 11.53
N LYS A 176 5.92 -10.18 10.45
CA LYS A 176 7.35 -10.38 10.21
C LYS A 176 8.04 -9.08 9.83
N LEU A 177 9.33 -8.97 10.17
CA LEU A 177 10.19 -7.85 9.76
C LEU A 177 11.14 -8.27 8.62
N ASP A 178 10.65 -9.06 7.69
CA ASP A 178 11.30 -9.43 6.44
C ASP A 178 10.91 -8.48 5.29
N TYR A 179 11.55 -8.62 4.14
CA TYR A 179 11.26 -7.83 2.94
C TYR A 179 11.17 -6.32 3.22
N ILE A 180 12.20 -5.77 3.86
CA ILE A 180 12.32 -4.33 4.16
C ILE A 180 13.57 -3.80 3.47
N GLN A 181 13.44 -2.67 2.78
CA GLN A 181 14.55 -1.92 2.18
C GLN A 181 14.44 -0.47 2.58
N GLU A 182 15.47 0.03 3.28
CA GLU A 182 15.62 1.46 3.59
C GLU A 182 15.85 2.26 2.32
N GLY A 183 15.32 3.48 2.28
CA GLY A 183 15.54 4.46 1.21
C GLY A 183 16.95 5.06 1.24
N THR A 184 17.96 4.21 1.25
CA THR A 184 19.35 4.65 1.08
C THR A 184 19.57 5.23 -0.31
N VAL A 185 20.64 5.98 -0.51
CA VAL A 185 21.00 6.53 -1.84
C VAL A 185 21.02 5.41 -2.88
N ASN A 186 21.71 4.30 -2.58
CA ASN A 186 21.82 3.16 -3.51
C ASN A 186 20.47 2.52 -3.83
N ASN A 187 19.58 2.35 -2.84
CA ASN A 187 18.28 1.77 -3.07
C ASN A 187 17.38 2.70 -3.88
N ARG A 188 17.38 4.00 -3.56
CA ARG A 188 16.61 4.99 -4.34
C ARG A 188 17.09 5.06 -5.79
N ASP A 189 18.40 5.07 -6.03
CA ASP A 189 18.95 5.03 -7.39
C ASP A 189 18.55 3.75 -8.14
N ARG A 190 18.56 2.59 -7.46
CA ARG A 190 18.10 1.34 -8.03
C ARG A 190 16.61 1.38 -8.38
N TRP A 191 15.75 1.84 -7.47
CA TRP A 191 14.32 2.00 -7.73
C TRP A 191 14.04 2.96 -8.89
N PHE A 192 14.80 4.05 -8.94
CA PHE A 192 14.71 5.03 -10.01
C PHE A 192 15.12 4.45 -11.38
N ASN A 193 16.22 3.70 -11.42
CA ASN A 193 16.75 3.14 -12.65
C ASN A 193 15.78 2.13 -13.30
N LEU A 194 14.87 1.51 -12.55
CA LEU A 194 13.82 0.64 -13.10
C LEU A 194 12.86 1.38 -14.04
N LYS A 195 12.72 2.70 -13.90
CA LYS A 195 11.91 3.51 -14.81
C LYS A 195 12.48 3.56 -16.23
N TYR A 196 13.80 3.40 -16.39
CA TYR A 196 14.47 3.54 -17.67
C TYR A 196 13.90 2.59 -18.73
N TYR A 197 13.79 1.31 -18.42
CA TYR A 197 13.34 0.31 -19.39
C TYR A 197 11.93 0.58 -19.91
N THR A 198 11.01 0.92 -19.05
CA THR A 198 9.63 1.23 -19.45
C THR A 198 9.56 2.56 -20.19
N TRP A 199 10.11 3.61 -19.60
CA TRP A 199 9.80 4.95 -20.06
C TRP A 199 10.72 5.44 -21.17
N VAL A 200 12.00 5.06 -21.16
CA VAL A 200 12.93 5.44 -22.22
C VAL A 200 12.88 4.45 -23.39
N GLU A 201 13.09 3.16 -23.12
CA GLU A 201 13.21 2.18 -24.20
C GLU A 201 11.86 1.81 -24.83
N GLN A 202 10.79 1.71 -24.05
CA GLN A 202 9.49 1.25 -24.55
C GLN A 202 8.53 2.40 -24.88
N GLN A 203 8.56 3.48 -24.13
CA GLN A 203 7.61 4.60 -24.24
C GLN A 203 8.22 5.84 -24.93
N GLY A 204 9.49 5.78 -25.33
CA GLY A 204 10.13 6.83 -26.14
C GLY A 204 10.43 8.13 -25.40
N LYS A 205 10.42 8.13 -24.06
CA LYS A 205 10.91 9.26 -23.27
C LYS A 205 12.43 9.40 -23.42
N THR A 206 12.92 10.61 -23.33
CA THR A 206 14.36 10.85 -23.30
C THR A 206 14.95 10.61 -21.92
N VAL A 207 16.25 10.31 -21.87
CA VAL A 207 16.99 10.23 -20.60
C VAL A 207 16.93 11.56 -19.84
N ALA A 208 16.92 12.69 -20.57
CA ALA A 208 16.81 14.02 -19.96
C ALA A 208 15.47 14.21 -19.24
N GLU A 209 14.33 13.85 -19.90
CA GLU A 209 13.00 13.89 -19.29
C GLU A 209 12.90 12.97 -18.06
N LEU A 210 13.56 11.83 -18.09
CA LEU A 210 13.59 10.94 -16.93
C LEU A 210 14.41 11.55 -15.78
N ASN A 211 15.61 12.07 -16.07
CA ASN A 211 16.52 12.54 -15.04
C ASN A 211 16.04 13.76 -14.25
N VAL A 212 15.14 14.59 -14.79
CA VAL A 212 14.58 15.72 -14.04
C VAL A 212 13.79 15.25 -12.82
N GLN A 213 13.21 14.03 -12.88
CA GLN A 213 12.49 13.42 -11.78
C GLN A 213 13.37 13.07 -10.55
N LYS A 214 14.69 13.14 -10.65
CA LYS A 214 15.59 13.02 -9.50
C LYS A 214 15.54 14.24 -8.58
N SER A 215 15.09 15.39 -9.10
CA SER A 215 14.98 16.64 -8.34
C SER A 215 13.64 16.75 -7.62
N GLN A 216 13.69 17.01 -6.31
CA GLN A 216 12.46 17.27 -5.54
C GLN A 216 11.84 18.63 -5.92
N SER A 217 12.64 19.60 -6.40
CA SER A 217 12.11 20.87 -6.90
C SER A 217 11.26 20.69 -8.15
N TRP A 218 11.63 19.80 -9.07
CA TRP A 218 10.82 19.47 -10.23
C TRP A 218 9.44 18.89 -9.81
N TRP A 219 9.42 17.98 -8.84
CA TRP A 219 8.15 17.45 -8.32
C TRP A 219 7.29 18.53 -7.64
N ALA A 220 7.91 19.49 -6.95
CA ALA A 220 7.19 20.62 -6.36
C ALA A 220 6.59 21.54 -7.42
N GLU A 221 7.31 21.82 -8.50
CA GLU A 221 6.83 22.60 -9.66
C GLU A 221 5.64 21.89 -10.33
N GLU A 222 5.75 20.59 -10.62
CA GLU A 222 4.64 19.80 -11.19
C GLU A 222 3.38 19.88 -10.31
N ARG A 223 3.53 19.73 -8.99
CA ARG A 223 2.39 19.86 -8.06
C ARG A 223 1.82 21.28 -8.03
N SER A 224 2.63 22.31 -8.17
CA SER A 224 2.14 23.69 -8.18
C SER A 224 1.27 24.01 -9.38
N SER A 225 1.43 23.29 -10.49
CA SER A 225 0.64 23.44 -11.70
C SER A 225 -0.80 22.91 -11.58
N ILE A 226 -1.12 22.15 -10.52
CA ILE A 226 -2.45 21.51 -10.35
C ILE A 226 -3.57 22.53 -10.37
N GLN A 227 -3.38 23.70 -9.72
CA GLN A 227 -4.40 24.75 -9.70
C GLN A 227 -4.71 25.29 -11.12
N ASP A 228 -3.71 25.42 -11.97
CA ASP A 228 -3.90 25.86 -13.35
C ASP A 228 -4.63 24.80 -14.17
N VAL A 229 -4.34 23.53 -13.96
CA VAL A 229 -5.05 22.41 -14.58
C VAL A 229 -6.51 22.39 -14.15
N ASP A 230 -6.80 22.54 -12.86
CA ASP A 230 -8.18 22.60 -12.32
C ASP A 230 -8.97 23.78 -12.89
N ASN A 231 -8.34 24.94 -13.00
CA ASN A 231 -8.95 26.12 -13.61
C ASN A 231 -9.30 25.85 -15.07
N ARG A 232 -8.39 25.30 -15.86
CA ARG A 232 -8.61 24.94 -17.28
C ARG A 232 -9.70 23.90 -17.45
N LEU A 233 -9.74 22.88 -16.60
CA LEU A 233 -10.82 21.88 -16.61
C LEU A 233 -12.17 22.50 -16.27
N SER A 234 -12.21 23.41 -15.29
CA SER A 234 -13.42 24.12 -14.91
C SER A 234 -13.94 25.01 -16.04
N GLU A 235 -13.05 25.69 -16.77
CA GLU A 235 -13.39 26.45 -17.94
C GLU A 235 -13.92 25.60 -19.12
N ALA A 236 -13.26 24.46 -19.36
CA ALA A 236 -13.68 23.54 -20.42
C ALA A 236 -15.09 22.99 -20.14
N ARG A 237 -15.40 22.64 -18.89
CA ARG A 237 -16.75 22.17 -18.46
C ARG A 237 -17.85 23.26 -18.63
N LYS A 238 -17.50 24.54 -18.55
CA LYS A 238 -18.45 25.61 -18.75
C LYS A 238 -18.77 25.87 -20.24
N ARG A 239 -17.91 25.36 -21.15
CA ARG A 239 -18.05 25.50 -22.60
C ARG A 239 -18.76 24.31 -23.27
N SER A 240 -18.90 23.20 -22.53
CA SER A 240 -19.65 22.00 -22.95
C SER A 240 -21.09 22.04 -22.44
#